data_4310ed0d0a9ae42e5c22403de99a9547
#
_entry.id   4310ed0d0a9ae42e5c22403de99a9547
#
_cell.length_a   1.000
_cell.length_b   1.000
_cell.length_c   1.000
_cell.angle_alpha   90.00
_cell.angle_beta   90.00
_cell.angle_gamma   90.00
#
_symmetry.space_group_name_H-M   'P 1'
#
loop_
_entity.id
_entity.type
_entity.pdbx_description
1 polymer ?
#
loop_
_entity_poly.entity_id
_entity_poly.type
_entity_poly.pdbx_seq_one_letter_code
_entity_poly.pdbx_strand_id
1 'polypeptide(L)'
;MPQLQNIPAIQDATEIIIGAEDVHKNLETLASVWQALSEQGATRHSLLINLGGGMVTDLGGFAAATFKRGIAYINIPTTLLSMVDASVGGKTGINFNGLKNEIGVFAPASSVLLETEFLRSLDAHNFFSGYAEMLKHGLISTPEHLTELLSFDTEQIDYAALKAMVGRSV
;
A
#
# COMPACT_ATOMS: atom_id res chain seq x y z
N MET A 1 0.61 -16.67 -1.69
CA MET A 1 1.43 -15.67 -2.42
C MET A 1 2.79 -16.26 -2.72
N PRO A 2 3.06 -16.67 -3.96
CA PRO A 2 4.29 -17.42 -4.28
C PRO A 2 5.57 -16.65 -3.96
N GLN A 3 5.57 -15.33 -4.12
CA GLN A 3 6.76 -14.48 -3.96
C GLN A 3 7.24 -14.38 -2.50
N LEU A 4 6.36 -14.57 -1.53
CA LEU A 4 6.68 -14.46 -0.10
C LEU A 4 6.85 -15.81 0.61
N GLN A 5 6.39 -16.90 0.02
CA GLN A 5 6.41 -18.24 0.63
C GLN A 5 7.81 -18.77 0.94
N ASN A 6 8.83 -18.28 0.25
CA ASN A 6 10.22 -18.70 0.42
C ASN A 6 11.03 -17.83 1.40
N ILE A 7 10.39 -16.89 2.08
CA ILE A 7 11.06 -16.03 3.08
C ILE A 7 10.92 -16.69 4.45
N PRO A 8 12.01 -17.25 5.04
CA PRO A 8 11.93 -17.99 6.31
C PRO A 8 11.32 -17.20 7.46
N ALA A 9 11.55 -15.88 7.50
CA ALA A 9 11.09 -15.01 8.57
C ALA A 9 9.55 -14.85 8.63
N ILE A 10 8.82 -15.20 7.58
CA ILE A 10 7.35 -15.06 7.50
C ILE A 10 6.64 -16.37 7.16
N GLN A 11 7.35 -17.51 7.14
CA GLN A 11 6.74 -18.82 6.85
C GLN A 11 5.63 -19.17 7.85
N ASP A 12 5.80 -18.79 9.11
CA ASP A 12 4.85 -19.04 10.18
C ASP A 12 3.95 -17.82 10.48
N ALA A 13 3.97 -16.80 9.61
CA ALA A 13 3.13 -15.63 9.82
C ALA A 13 1.65 -15.95 9.65
N THR A 14 0.83 -15.45 10.56
CA THR A 14 -0.63 -15.55 10.44
C THR A 14 -1.12 -14.64 9.32
N GLU A 15 -1.91 -15.17 8.41
CA GLU A 15 -2.55 -14.41 7.35
C GLU A 15 -3.90 -13.86 7.79
N ILE A 16 -4.11 -12.56 7.62
CA ILE A 16 -5.40 -11.88 7.80
C ILE A 16 -5.85 -11.40 6.42
N ILE A 17 -6.88 -12.02 5.88
CA ILE A 17 -7.41 -11.69 4.55
C ILE A 17 -8.58 -10.73 4.70
N ILE A 18 -8.50 -9.59 4.03
CA ILE A 18 -9.56 -8.57 3.96
C ILE A 18 -10.01 -8.34 2.53
N GLY A 19 -11.19 -7.79 2.33
CA GLY A 19 -11.71 -7.45 1.00
C GLY A 19 -10.80 -6.46 0.28
N ALA A 20 -10.74 -6.53 -1.05
CA ALA A 20 -9.83 -5.74 -1.87
C ALA A 20 -10.40 -4.36 -2.30
N GLU A 21 -11.71 -4.16 -2.21
CA GLU A 21 -12.38 -2.95 -2.71
C GLU A 21 -12.51 -1.87 -1.63
N ASP A 22 -12.61 -0.61 -2.04
CA ASP A 22 -12.74 0.57 -1.17
C ASP A 22 -13.97 0.49 -0.22
N VAL A 23 -14.99 -0.25 -0.59
CA VAL A 23 -16.18 -0.53 0.25
C VAL A 23 -15.80 -1.24 1.56
N HIS A 24 -14.71 -2.00 1.56
CA HIS A 24 -14.18 -2.68 2.74
C HIS A 24 -13.26 -1.80 3.60
N LYS A 25 -12.96 -0.57 3.17
CA LYS A 25 -12.18 0.39 3.95
C LYS A 25 -13.04 1.04 5.04
N ASN A 26 -13.52 0.27 5.98
CA ASN A 26 -14.51 0.68 6.97
C ASN A 26 -14.19 0.17 8.38
N LEU A 27 -14.99 0.62 9.36
CA LEU A 27 -14.80 0.27 10.77
C LEU A 27 -15.00 -1.24 11.05
N GLU A 28 -15.91 -1.90 10.33
CA GLU A 28 -16.17 -3.33 10.49
C GLU A 28 -14.96 -4.17 10.11
N THR A 29 -14.36 -3.89 8.94
CA THR A 29 -13.12 -4.54 8.50
C THR A 29 -11.97 -4.23 9.45
N LEU A 30 -11.84 -2.99 9.91
CA LEU A 30 -10.83 -2.60 10.89
C LEU A 30 -10.98 -3.40 12.20
N ALA A 31 -12.21 -3.52 12.71
CA ALA A 31 -12.49 -4.29 13.92
C ALA A 31 -12.14 -5.77 13.74
N SER A 32 -12.42 -6.36 12.57
CA SER A 32 -12.06 -7.75 12.28
C SER A 32 -10.53 -7.97 12.27
N VAL A 33 -9.76 -7.00 11.78
CA VAL A 33 -8.28 -7.05 11.84
C VAL A 33 -7.80 -7.00 13.29
N TRP A 34 -8.33 -6.11 14.13
CA TRP A 34 -7.97 -6.05 15.54
C TRP A 34 -8.33 -7.35 16.28
N GLN A 35 -9.49 -7.91 15.97
CA GLN A 35 -9.93 -9.18 16.54
C GLN A 35 -8.96 -10.31 16.17
N ALA A 36 -8.62 -10.45 14.89
CA ALA A 36 -7.67 -11.45 14.42
C ALA A 36 -6.29 -11.28 15.07
N LEU A 37 -5.76 -10.06 15.16
CA LEU A 37 -4.50 -9.77 15.86
C LEU A 37 -4.56 -10.22 17.34
N SER A 38 -5.69 -9.97 18.02
CA SER A 38 -5.88 -10.35 19.43
C SER A 38 -5.96 -11.85 19.61
N GLU A 39 -6.75 -12.54 18.79
CA GLU A 39 -6.95 -14.00 18.85
C GLU A 39 -5.66 -14.76 18.54
N GLN A 40 -4.82 -14.23 17.66
CA GLN A 40 -3.51 -14.80 17.33
C GLN A 40 -2.42 -14.42 18.34
N GLY A 41 -2.77 -13.76 19.42
CA GLY A 41 -1.85 -13.45 20.51
C GLY A 41 -0.81 -12.35 20.15
N ALA A 42 -1.12 -11.48 19.20
CA ALA A 42 -0.24 -10.38 18.85
C ALA A 42 0.03 -9.46 20.05
N THR A 43 1.28 -9.06 20.21
CA THR A 43 1.75 -8.21 21.30
C THR A 43 2.17 -6.84 20.74
N ARG A 44 2.55 -5.92 21.64
CA ARG A 44 3.12 -4.62 21.22
C ARG A 44 4.46 -4.74 20.46
N HIS A 45 5.07 -5.91 20.44
CA HIS A 45 6.31 -6.21 19.73
C HIS A 45 6.07 -6.98 18.41
N SER A 46 4.82 -7.25 18.08
CA SER A 46 4.47 -7.88 16.80
C SER A 46 4.67 -6.91 15.64
N LEU A 47 4.94 -7.46 14.47
CA LEU A 47 5.05 -6.73 13.20
C LEU A 47 3.84 -7.07 12.34
N LEU A 48 3.16 -6.05 11.81
CA LEU A 48 2.13 -6.21 10.79
C LEU A 48 2.72 -5.93 9.40
N ILE A 49 2.49 -6.82 8.45
CA ILE A 49 2.89 -6.62 7.05
C ILE A 49 1.63 -6.40 6.22
N ASN A 50 1.47 -5.21 5.67
CA ASN A 50 0.39 -4.84 4.78
C ASN A 50 0.81 -5.13 3.33
N LEU A 51 0.22 -6.17 2.75
CA LEU A 51 0.50 -6.56 1.36
C LEU A 51 -0.77 -6.34 0.54
N GLY A 52 -0.78 -5.33 -0.32
CA GLY A 52 -1.96 -4.98 -1.11
C GLY A 52 -1.93 -3.59 -1.71
N GLY A 53 -3.05 -3.15 -2.25
CA GLY A 53 -3.24 -1.79 -2.74
C GLY A 53 -3.44 -0.76 -1.62
N GLY A 54 -3.77 0.48 -1.99
CA GLY A 54 -3.94 1.60 -1.07
C GLY A 54 -4.95 1.34 0.06
N MET A 55 -6.04 0.62 -0.22
CA MET A 55 -7.01 0.25 0.80
C MET A 55 -6.36 -0.58 1.92
N VAL A 56 -5.53 -1.57 1.56
CA VAL A 56 -4.85 -2.44 2.53
C VAL A 56 -3.79 -1.66 3.31
N THR A 57 -3.01 -0.80 2.65
CA THR A 57 -1.97 -0.02 3.32
C THR A 57 -2.55 1.01 4.28
N ASP A 58 -3.66 1.67 3.91
CA ASP A 58 -4.33 2.65 4.75
C ASP A 58 -5.00 2.02 5.97
N LEU A 59 -5.85 1.01 5.75
CA LEU A 59 -6.58 0.33 6.82
C LEU A 59 -5.62 -0.46 7.72
N GLY A 60 -4.67 -1.19 7.14
CA GLY A 60 -3.69 -1.96 7.89
C GLY A 60 -2.73 -1.07 8.69
N GLY A 61 -2.32 0.07 8.14
CA GLY A 61 -1.54 1.08 8.87
C GLY A 61 -2.32 1.64 10.05
N PHE A 62 -3.62 1.93 9.86
CA PHE A 62 -4.48 2.40 10.94
C PHE A 62 -4.73 1.31 12.00
N ALA A 63 -4.91 0.06 11.57
CA ALA A 63 -5.01 -1.08 12.49
C ALA A 63 -3.75 -1.20 13.35
N ALA A 64 -2.56 -1.14 12.73
CA ALA A 64 -1.28 -1.19 13.44
C ALA A 64 -1.11 -0.02 14.41
N ALA A 65 -1.41 1.20 13.97
CA ALA A 65 -1.25 2.41 14.77
C ALA A 65 -2.15 2.44 16.01
N THR A 66 -3.29 1.74 15.96
CA THR A 66 -4.31 1.76 17.03
C THR A 66 -4.30 0.50 17.88
N PHE A 67 -3.85 -0.66 17.36
CA PHE A 67 -3.75 -1.89 18.12
C PHE A 67 -2.71 -1.76 19.23
N LYS A 68 -3.08 -2.05 20.48
CA LYS A 68 -2.21 -1.95 21.67
C LYS A 68 -1.47 -0.60 21.80
N ARG A 69 -2.05 0.49 21.28
CA ARG A 69 -1.48 1.86 21.21
C ARG A 69 -0.32 2.00 20.22
N GLY A 70 -0.27 1.13 19.25
CA GLY A 70 0.71 1.11 18.17
C GLY A 70 1.63 -0.11 18.20
N ILE A 71 1.68 -0.78 17.05
CA ILE A 71 2.66 -1.83 16.72
C ILE A 71 3.41 -1.42 15.46
N ALA A 72 4.61 -1.96 15.27
CA ALA A 72 5.37 -1.74 14.04
C ALA A 72 4.65 -2.34 12.83
N TYR A 73 4.75 -1.69 11.67
CA TYR A 73 4.24 -2.23 10.43
C TYR A 73 5.10 -1.87 9.23
N ILE A 74 5.00 -2.69 8.17
CA ILE A 74 5.67 -2.54 6.88
C ILE A 74 4.59 -2.56 5.80
N ASN A 75 4.73 -1.69 4.80
CA ASN A 75 3.90 -1.73 3.60
C ASN A 75 4.64 -2.41 2.45
N ILE A 76 3.96 -3.31 1.75
CA ILE A 76 4.34 -3.90 0.47
C ILE A 76 3.22 -3.59 -0.52
N PRO A 77 3.22 -2.39 -1.12
CA PRO A 77 2.17 -1.98 -2.03
C PRO A 77 2.20 -2.80 -3.33
N THR A 78 1.02 -3.20 -3.82
CA THR A 78 0.88 -4.05 -5.01
C THR A 78 0.17 -3.36 -6.18
N THR A 79 -0.26 -2.11 -6.03
CA THR A 79 -0.79 -1.28 -7.12
C THR A 79 0.11 -0.08 -7.34
N LEU A 80 0.16 0.44 -8.57
CA LEU A 80 1.00 1.58 -8.88
C LEU A 80 0.64 2.81 -8.04
N LEU A 81 -0.65 3.11 -7.88
CA LEU A 81 -1.13 4.21 -7.02
C LEU A 81 -0.66 4.06 -5.58
N SER A 82 -0.71 2.83 -5.02
CA SER A 82 -0.23 2.63 -3.66
C SER A 82 1.29 2.75 -3.53
N MET A 83 2.05 2.42 -4.58
CA MET A 83 3.50 2.57 -4.58
C MET A 83 3.94 4.03 -4.54
N VAL A 84 3.24 4.91 -5.27
CA VAL A 84 3.67 6.31 -5.44
C VAL A 84 2.95 7.31 -4.54
N ASP A 85 1.85 6.92 -3.89
CA ASP A 85 1.07 7.81 -3.02
C ASP A 85 0.63 7.11 -1.72
N ALA A 86 -0.31 6.16 -1.78
CA ALA A 86 -1.03 5.72 -0.59
C ALA A 86 -0.16 5.03 0.49
N SER A 87 0.89 4.29 0.12
CA SER A 87 1.77 3.64 1.10
C SER A 87 2.85 4.56 1.68
N VAL A 88 2.97 5.77 1.12
CA VAL A 88 4.01 6.76 1.46
C VAL A 88 3.39 7.93 2.22
N GLY A 89 4.16 8.61 3.05
CA GLY A 89 3.70 9.80 3.77
C GLY A 89 2.93 9.52 5.05
N GLY A 90 2.68 8.25 5.39
CA GLY A 90 2.15 7.86 6.70
C GLY A 90 0.69 8.21 6.97
N LYS A 91 -0.08 8.56 5.95
CA LYS A 91 -1.54 8.71 6.09
C LYS A 91 -2.16 7.34 6.21
N THR A 92 -2.92 7.11 7.27
CA THR A 92 -3.62 5.85 7.51
C THR A 92 -5.05 6.15 7.93
N GLY A 93 -6.01 5.30 7.58
CA GLY A 93 -7.39 5.57 7.94
C GLY A 93 -8.42 4.72 7.23
N ILE A 94 -9.67 5.04 7.54
CA ILE A 94 -10.86 4.37 7.02
C ILE A 94 -11.89 5.39 6.54
N ASN A 95 -12.80 4.90 5.71
CA ASN A 95 -14.03 5.61 5.37
C ASN A 95 -15.02 5.50 6.52
N PHE A 96 -15.78 6.54 6.77
CA PHE A 96 -16.78 6.55 7.83
C PHE A 96 -17.98 7.43 7.45
N ASN A 97 -19.16 6.94 7.77
CA ASN A 97 -20.42 7.68 7.57
C ASN A 97 -20.61 8.22 6.14
N GLY A 98 -20.21 7.42 5.13
CA GLY A 98 -20.32 7.80 3.71
C GLY A 98 -19.23 8.73 3.20
N LEU A 99 -18.30 9.16 4.05
CA LEU A 99 -17.17 10.01 3.69
C LEU A 99 -15.89 9.19 3.56
N LYS A 100 -15.08 9.49 2.54
CA LYS A 100 -13.78 8.84 2.33
C LYS A 100 -12.72 9.41 3.26
N ASN A 101 -11.89 8.50 3.82
CA ASN A 101 -10.71 8.85 4.64
C ASN A 101 -11.05 9.77 5.83
N GLU A 102 -12.24 9.63 6.40
CA GLU A 102 -12.75 10.54 7.44
C GLU A 102 -12.07 10.32 8.80
N ILE A 103 -11.71 9.07 9.10
CA ILE A 103 -11.09 8.72 10.37
C ILE A 103 -9.73 8.08 10.11
N GLY A 104 -8.70 8.61 10.74
CA GLY A 104 -7.35 8.08 10.58
C GLY A 104 -6.33 8.78 11.48
N VAL A 105 -5.08 8.37 11.31
CA VAL A 105 -3.94 8.97 12.00
C VAL A 105 -2.75 9.09 11.05
N PHE A 106 -1.85 10.01 11.34
CA PHE A 106 -0.53 10.06 10.70
C PHE A 106 0.41 9.12 11.47
N ALA A 107 0.69 7.98 10.87
CA ALA A 107 1.56 6.96 11.43
C ALA A 107 2.43 6.38 10.30
N PRO A 108 3.69 6.81 10.15
CA PRO A 108 4.55 6.31 9.10
C PRO A 108 4.88 4.83 9.30
N ALA A 109 4.89 4.07 8.21
CA ALA A 109 5.37 2.69 8.21
C ALA A 109 6.85 2.63 8.60
N SER A 110 7.28 1.55 9.26
CA SER A 110 8.69 1.30 9.56
C SER A 110 9.52 1.15 8.28
N SER A 111 8.90 0.63 7.22
CA SER A 111 9.48 0.51 5.88
C SER A 111 8.39 0.38 4.83
N VAL A 112 8.67 0.82 3.61
CA VAL A 112 7.86 0.56 2.42
C VAL A 112 8.74 -0.18 1.42
N LEU A 113 8.32 -1.38 1.02
CA LEU A 113 9.05 -2.22 0.08
C LEU A 113 8.39 -2.13 -1.29
N LEU A 114 9.02 -1.42 -2.21
CA LEU A 114 8.53 -1.21 -3.58
C LEU A 114 9.06 -2.30 -4.51
N GLU A 115 8.15 -3.18 -4.98
CA GLU A 115 8.48 -4.21 -5.95
C GLU A 115 7.53 -4.16 -7.14
N THR A 116 8.04 -3.69 -8.28
CA THR A 116 7.26 -3.47 -9.50
C THR A 116 6.82 -4.76 -10.21
N GLU A 117 7.36 -5.91 -9.84
CA GLU A 117 6.90 -7.21 -10.36
C GLU A 117 5.42 -7.49 -10.04
N PHE A 118 4.88 -6.94 -8.94
CA PHE A 118 3.45 -7.02 -8.63
C PHE A 118 2.56 -6.34 -9.69
N LEU A 119 3.09 -5.36 -10.41
CA LEU A 119 2.35 -4.63 -11.44
C LEU A 119 2.09 -5.45 -12.70
N ARG A 120 2.80 -6.58 -12.90
CA ARG A 120 2.58 -7.46 -14.07
C ARG A 120 1.18 -8.07 -14.12
N SER A 121 0.54 -8.23 -12.98
CA SER A 121 -0.83 -8.76 -12.88
C SER A 121 -1.88 -7.67 -12.65
N LEU A 122 -1.46 -6.40 -12.61
CA LEU A 122 -2.37 -5.28 -12.40
C LEU A 122 -3.13 -5.00 -13.70
N ASP A 123 -4.45 -4.83 -13.60
CA ASP A 123 -5.26 -4.45 -14.75
C ASP A 123 -4.98 -3.02 -15.23
N ALA A 124 -5.30 -2.75 -16.48
CA ALA A 124 -4.98 -1.46 -17.13
C ALA A 124 -5.63 -0.26 -16.40
N HIS A 125 -6.86 -0.40 -15.90
CA HIS A 125 -7.54 0.69 -15.20
C HIS A 125 -6.76 1.12 -13.94
N ASN A 126 -6.38 0.15 -13.12
CA ASN A 126 -5.60 0.41 -11.92
C ASN A 126 -4.16 0.86 -12.22
N PHE A 127 -3.57 0.36 -13.32
CA PHE A 127 -2.27 0.86 -13.78
C PHE A 127 -2.35 2.34 -14.15
N PHE A 128 -3.30 2.73 -15.02
CA PHE A 128 -3.45 4.13 -15.43
C PHE A 128 -3.88 5.06 -14.29
N SER A 129 -4.63 4.56 -13.30
CA SER A 129 -4.93 5.34 -12.09
C SER A 129 -3.66 5.76 -11.34
N GLY A 130 -2.72 4.84 -11.15
CA GLY A 130 -1.42 5.16 -10.54
C GLY A 130 -0.52 5.99 -11.44
N TYR A 131 -0.57 5.74 -12.76
CA TYR A 131 0.22 6.50 -13.73
C TYR A 131 -0.19 7.96 -13.82
N ALA A 132 -1.50 8.25 -13.69
CA ALA A 132 -2.01 9.62 -13.60
C ALA A 132 -1.45 10.36 -12.36
N GLU A 133 -1.28 9.66 -11.25
CA GLU A 133 -0.64 10.22 -10.06
C GLU A 133 0.84 10.52 -10.30
N MET A 134 1.57 9.64 -11.00
CA MET A 134 2.96 9.91 -11.39
C MET A 134 3.06 11.13 -12.32
N LEU A 135 2.14 11.29 -13.27
CA LEU A 135 2.08 12.50 -14.13
C LEU A 135 1.85 13.76 -13.29
N LYS A 136 0.98 13.70 -12.28
CA LYS A 136 0.81 14.81 -11.31
C LYS A 136 2.15 15.11 -10.62
N HIS A 137 2.88 14.09 -10.16
CA HIS A 137 4.19 14.28 -9.54
C HIS A 137 5.17 14.92 -10.53
N GLY A 138 5.19 14.50 -11.79
CA GLY A 138 5.99 15.13 -12.83
C GLY A 138 5.67 16.61 -13.01
N LEU A 139 4.39 16.99 -12.99
CA LEU A 139 3.93 18.37 -13.12
C LEU A 139 4.38 19.29 -11.97
N ILE A 140 4.51 18.75 -10.77
CA ILE A 140 4.84 19.54 -9.56
C ILE A 140 6.30 19.40 -9.13
N SER A 141 7.10 18.51 -9.76
CA SER A 141 8.51 18.29 -9.42
C SER A 141 9.45 18.94 -10.44
N THR A 142 9.88 18.21 -11.46
CA THR A 142 10.85 18.69 -12.45
C THR A 142 10.40 18.45 -13.89
N PRO A 143 10.77 19.35 -14.85
CA PRO A 143 10.47 19.15 -16.27
C PRO A 143 11.05 17.85 -16.84
N GLU A 144 12.20 17.42 -16.34
CA GLU A 144 12.87 16.19 -16.74
C GLU A 144 12.04 14.97 -16.39
N HIS A 145 11.51 14.91 -15.14
CA HIS A 145 10.66 13.83 -14.70
C HIS A 145 9.34 13.78 -15.48
N LEU A 146 8.73 14.93 -15.72
CA LEU A 146 7.52 15.01 -16.55
C LEU A 146 7.80 14.52 -18.00
N THR A 147 8.92 14.95 -18.61
CA THR A 147 9.28 14.54 -19.96
C THR A 147 9.49 13.03 -20.05
N GLU A 148 10.15 12.44 -19.07
CA GLU A 148 10.34 11.00 -18.97
C GLU A 148 9.00 10.25 -18.91
N LEU A 149 8.10 10.69 -18.05
CA LEU A 149 6.76 10.11 -17.94
C LEU A 149 5.96 10.24 -19.24
N LEU A 150 5.98 11.40 -19.90
CA LEU A 150 5.27 11.62 -21.16
C LEU A 150 5.82 10.79 -22.33
N SER A 151 7.09 10.38 -22.28
CA SER A 151 7.74 9.57 -23.31
C SER A 151 7.72 8.06 -23.03
N PHE A 152 7.24 7.64 -21.88
CA PHE A 152 7.20 6.24 -21.50
C PHE A 152 6.11 5.46 -22.26
N ASP A 153 6.50 4.33 -22.85
CA ASP A 153 5.58 3.45 -23.56
C ASP A 153 4.74 2.62 -22.59
N THR A 154 3.47 2.98 -22.46
CA THR A 154 2.52 2.29 -21.60
C THR A 154 1.87 1.06 -22.26
N GLU A 155 2.09 0.82 -23.55
CA GLU A 155 1.62 -0.39 -24.24
C GLU A 155 2.65 -1.51 -24.15
N GLN A 156 3.95 -1.16 -24.15
CA GLN A 156 5.06 -2.09 -24.00
C GLN A 156 5.88 -1.74 -22.75
N ILE A 157 5.36 -2.06 -21.59
CA ILE A 157 5.93 -1.64 -20.31
C ILE A 157 7.31 -2.24 -20.08
N ASP A 158 8.33 -1.38 -20.03
CA ASP A 158 9.64 -1.70 -19.47
C ASP A 158 9.58 -1.57 -17.94
N TYR A 159 9.49 -2.71 -17.24
CA TYR A 159 9.40 -2.73 -15.78
C TYR A 159 10.66 -2.24 -15.08
N ALA A 160 11.84 -2.31 -15.70
CA ALA A 160 13.07 -1.76 -15.13
C ALA A 160 13.05 -0.23 -15.17
N ALA A 161 12.65 0.35 -16.31
CA ALA A 161 12.44 1.78 -16.44
C ALA A 161 11.34 2.28 -15.50
N LEU A 162 10.20 1.56 -15.44
CA LEU A 162 9.09 1.88 -14.54
C LEU A 162 9.55 1.90 -13.07
N LYS A 163 10.35 0.93 -12.63
CA LYS A 163 10.90 0.88 -11.27
C LYS A 163 11.73 2.12 -10.93
N ALA A 164 12.55 2.57 -11.86
CA ALA A 164 13.33 3.79 -11.70
C ALA A 164 12.44 5.05 -11.62
N MET A 165 11.38 5.14 -12.43
CA MET A 165 10.43 6.25 -12.41
C MET A 165 9.58 6.25 -11.12
N VAL A 166 9.14 5.09 -10.64
CA VAL A 166 8.46 4.96 -9.34
C VAL A 166 9.36 5.49 -8.22
N GLY A 167 10.65 5.11 -8.22
CA GLY A 167 11.60 5.60 -7.23
C GLY A 167 11.85 7.13 -7.28
N ARG A 168 11.60 7.79 -8.43
CA ARG A 168 11.67 9.26 -8.53
C ARG A 168 10.37 9.96 -8.15
N SER A 169 9.25 9.24 -8.19
CA SER A 169 7.94 9.75 -7.80
C SER A 169 7.69 9.68 -6.28
N VAL A 170 8.53 8.96 -5.54
CA VAL A 170 8.48 8.78 -4.08
C VAL A 170 9.52 9.63 -3.39
#